data_952017b13853c8650497bda9382f49bd
#
_entry.id   952017b13853c8650497bda9382f49bd
#
_cell.length_a   1.000
_cell.length_b   1.000
_cell.length_c   1.000
_cell.angle_alpha   90.00
_cell.angle_beta   90.00
_cell.angle_gamma   90.00
#
_symmetry.space_group_name_H-M   'P 1'
#
loop_
_entity.id
_entity.type
_entity.pdbx_description
1 polymer ?
#
loop_
_entity_poly.entity_id
_entity_poly.type
_entity_poly.pdbx_seq_one_letter_code
_entity_poly.pdbx_strand_id
1 'polypeptide(L)'
;MTSQPAHNIVISPIGNVTPDLLDPIRDEVKRIYGYPTEVLALLDDLEFAFHPNRNQYHSTPILEQLAAKTPAGAIKALAVVEVDLFIPILTHVYGEAQLGGRACIVSTIRLNEGHS
;
A
#
# COMPACT_ATOMS: atom_id res chain seq x y z
N MET A 1 29.39 -0.81 16.58
CA MET A 1 28.23 -0.52 17.06
C MET A 1 27.14 -1.00 16.21
N THR A 2 26.27 -1.45 16.76
CA THR A 2 25.23 -1.96 16.04
C THR A 2 24.22 -0.93 15.83
N SER A 3 23.83 -0.79 14.65
CA SER A 3 22.73 0.07 14.39
C SER A 3 21.48 -0.55 14.94
N GLN A 4 20.66 0.25 15.49
CA GLN A 4 19.33 -0.14 15.84
C GLN A 4 18.59 -0.50 14.61
N PRO A 5 17.78 -1.55 14.62
CA PRO A 5 16.85 -1.75 13.53
C PRO A 5 15.98 -0.51 13.43
N ALA A 6 15.83 0.00 12.25
CA ALA A 6 15.00 1.15 12.06
C ALA A 6 13.55 0.74 12.32
N HIS A 7 12.89 1.43 13.23
CA HIS A 7 11.46 1.25 13.44
C HIS A 7 10.76 2.31 12.62
N ASN A 8 10.42 1.96 11.41
CA ASN A 8 9.78 2.90 10.51
C ASN A 8 8.58 2.25 9.82
N ILE A 9 7.82 3.09 9.12
CA ILE A 9 6.72 2.64 8.28
C ILE A 9 7.12 2.91 6.85
N VAL A 10 7.09 1.87 6.03
CA VAL A 10 7.42 1.99 4.62
C VAL A 10 6.16 2.36 3.85
N ILE A 11 6.25 3.41 3.04
CA ILE A 11 5.21 3.80 2.10
C ILE A 11 5.70 3.34 0.73
N SER A 12 4.97 2.42 0.10
CA SER A 12 5.41 1.82 -1.15
C SER A 12 4.45 2.19 -2.28
N PRO A 13 4.78 3.21 -3.06
CA PRO A 13 3.97 3.51 -4.24
C PRO A 13 4.19 2.46 -5.31
N ILE A 14 3.14 2.07 -6.00
CA ILE A 14 3.22 1.09 -7.08
C ILE A 14 2.49 1.66 -8.28
N GLY A 15 3.20 1.75 -9.40
CA GLY A 15 2.65 2.35 -10.60
C GLY A 15 2.81 3.86 -10.59
N ASN A 16 1.87 4.55 -11.21
CA ASN A 16 1.96 6.00 -11.44
C ASN A 16 1.39 6.79 -10.27
N VAL A 17 2.07 6.77 -9.15
CA VAL A 17 1.64 7.51 -7.96
C VAL A 17 2.54 8.72 -7.82
N THR A 18 1.96 9.91 -7.86
CA THR A 18 2.74 11.15 -7.84
C THR A 18 3.14 11.54 -6.43
N PRO A 19 4.23 12.31 -6.28
CA PRO A 19 4.61 12.83 -4.96
C PRO A 19 3.51 13.67 -4.31
N ASP A 20 2.73 14.39 -5.10
CA ASP A 20 1.63 15.20 -4.55
C ASP A 20 0.62 14.35 -3.79
N LEU A 21 0.45 13.09 -4.22
CA LEU A 21 -0.44 12.17 -3.55
C LEU A 21 0.23 11.54 -2.33
N LEU A 22 1.52 11.26 -2.42
CA LEU A 22 2.23 10.59 -1.35
C LEU A 22 2.48 11.46 -0.14
N ASP A 23 2.78 12.73 -0.35
CA ASP A 23 3.17 13.59 0.75
C ASP A 23 2.10 13.71 1.83
N PRO A 24 0.82 13.97 1.48
CA PRO A 24 -0.21 13.99 2.52
C PRO A 24 -0.37 12.66 3.24
N ILE A 25 -0.21 11.56 2.53
CA ILE A 25 -0.31 10.22 3.14
C ILE A 25 0.82 10.02 4.14
N ARG A 26 2.04 10.39 3.77
CA ARG A 26 3.18 10.29 4.67
C ARG A 26 2.99 11.11 5.93
N ASP A 27 2.51 12.35 5.77
CA ASP A 27 2.29 13.24 6.89
C ASP A 27 1.25 12.67 7.84
N GLU A 28 0.17 12.13 7.30
CA GLU A 28 -0.90 11.57 8.11
C GLU A 28 -0.45 10.31 8.83
N VAL A 29 0.30 9.45 8.18
CA VAL A 29 0.83 8.23 8.79
C VAL A 29 1.76 8.60 9.94
N LYS A 30 2.64 9.56 9.72
CA LYS A 30 3.55 10.00 10.76
C LYS A 30 2.79 10.60 11.94
N ARG A 31 1.75 11.40 11.66
CA ARG A 31 0.94 12.01 12.69
C ARG A 31 0.24 10.98 13.55
N ILE A 32 -0.34 9.97 12.92
CA ILE A 32 -1.15 8.97 13.63
C ILE A 32 -0.26 8.00 14.41
N TYR A 33 0.81 7.52 13.79
CA TYR A 33 1.61 6.44 14.38
C TYR A 33 2.85 6.91 15.10
N GLY A 34 3.33 8.13 14.81
CA GLY A 34 4.50 8.67 15.48
C GLY A 34 5.83 8.10 15.05
N TYR A 35 5.86 7.29 14.00
CA TYR A 35 7.09 6.71 13.48
C TYR A 35 7.52 7.41 12.21
N PRO A 36 8.85 7.44 11.94
CA PRO A 36 9.31 7.98 10.67
C PRO A 36 8.82 7.12 9.51
N THR A 37 8.66 7.76 8.37
CA THR A 37 8.25 7.06 7.15
C THR A 37 9.38 7.04 6.16
N GLU A 38 9.41 5.98 5.35
CA GLU A 38 10.39 5.83 4.28
C GLU A 38 9.66 5.39 3.03
N VAL A 39 9.94 6.03 1.91
CA VAL A 39 9.32 5.66 0.63
C VAL A 39 10.23 4.67 -0.08
N LEU A 40 9.73 3.46 -0.32
CA LEU A 40 10.46 2.40 -1.00
C LEU A 40 9.53 1.73 -2.00
N ALA A 41 10.01 1.54 -3.22
CA ALA A 41 9.26 0.80 -4.22
C ALA A 41 9.53 -0.69 -4.01
N LEU A 42 8.64 -1.36 -3.29
CA LEU A 42 8.83 -2.77 -2.94
C LEU A 42 8.36 -3.72 -4.04
N LEU A 43 7.41 -3.29 -4.87
CA LEU A 43 6.91 -4.09 -5.99
C LEU A 43 7.04 -3.28 -7.27
N ASP A 44 7.42 -3.96 -8.35
CA ASP A 44 7.61 -3.29 -9.64
C ASP A 44 6.29 -3.03 -10.34
N ASP A 45 5.35 -3.97 -10.24
CA ASP A 45 4.05 -3.81 -10.89
C ASP A 45 3.03 -4.68 -10.20
N LEU A 46 1.80 -4.65 -10.69
CA LEU A 46 0.67 -5.37 -10.10
C LEU A 46 0.05 -6.37 -11.07
N GLU A 47 0.73 -6.68 -12.19
CA GLU A 47 0.15 -7.52 -13.24
C GLU A 47 -0.29 -8.89 -12.73
N PHE A 48 0.45 -9.45 -11.77
CA PHE A 48 0.10 -10.76 -11.21
C PHE A 48 -1.25 -10.77 -10.52
N ALA A 49 -1.78 -9.61 -10.16
CA ALA A 49 -3.04 -9.50 -9.43
C ALA A 49 -4.19 -9.02 -10.32
N PHE A 50 -3.94 -8.77 -11.60
CA PHE A 50 -4.94 -8.21 -12.49
C PHE A 50 -5.95 -9.27 -12.92
N HIS A 51 -7.24 -8.92 -12.85
CA HIS A 51 -8.33 -9.76 -13.33
C HIS A 51 -9.01 -9.08 -14.52
N PRO A 52 -8.76 -9.57 -15.73
CA PRO A 52 -9.31 -8.91 -16.92
C PRO A 52 -10.84 -8.84 -16.93
N ASN A 53 -11.49 -9.90 -16.45
CA ASN A 53 -12.95 -9.94 -16.47
C ASN A 53 -13.57 -8.86 -15.59
N ARG A 54 -12.87 -8.44 -14.56
CA ARG A 54 -13.35 -7.41 -13.64
C ARG A 54 -12.73 -6.05 -13.94
N ASN A 55 -11.66 -6.03 -14.71
CA ASN A 55 -10.84 -4.83 -14.91
C ASN A 55 -10.42 -4.24 -13.56
N GLN A 56 -10.03 -5.11 -12.66
CA GLN A 56 -9.66 -4.76 -11.29
C GLN A 56 -8.46 -5.60 -10.85
N TYR A 57 -7.86 -5.20 -9.74
CA TYR A 57 -6.71 -5.89 -9.17
C TYR A 57 -7.11 -6.50 -7.84
N HIS A 58 -6.78 -7.78 -7.65
CA HIS A 58 -7.08 -8.50 -6.41
C HIS A 58 -6.11 -8.08 -5.32
N SER A 59 -6.61 -7.45 -4.28
CA SER A 59 -5.75 -6.85 -3.27
C SER A 59 -5.01 -7.87 -2.40
N THR A 60 -5.61 -9.02 -2.13
CA THR A 60 -5.00 -10.00 -1.23
C THR A 60 -3.66 -10.53 -1.73
N PRO A 61 -3.51 -10.94 -3.00
CA PRO A 61 -2.17 -11.35 -3.48
C PRO A 61 -1.15 -10.22 -3.44
N ILE A 62 -1.59 -8.98 -3.62
CA ILE A 62 -0.67 -7.84 -3.52
C ILE A 62 -0.12 -7.74 -2.11
N LEU A 63 -0.99 -7.89 -1.10
CA LEU A 63 -0.54 -7.85 0.29
C LEU A 63 0.46 -8.96 0.59
N GLU A 64 0.25 -10.15 0.04
CA GLU A 64 1.17 -11.26 0.26
C GLU A 64 2.55 -10.96 -0.29
N GLN A 65 2.62 -10.42 -1.50
CA GLN A 65 3.89 -10.05 -2.11
C GLN A 65 4.53 -8.88 -1.35
N LEU A 66 3.74 -7.91 -0.95
CA LEU A 66 4.25 -6.78 -0.19
C LEU A 66 4.87 -7.24 1.13
N ALA A 67 4.16 -8.12 1.84
CA ALA A 67 4.66 -8.64 3.10
C ALA A 67 5.99 -9.36 2.93
N ALA A 68 6.12 -10.13 1.84
CA ALA A 68 7.35 -10.87 1.57
C ALA A 68 8.53 -9.95 1.31
N LYS A 69 8.28 -8.74 0.84
CA LYS A 69 9.33 -7.79 0.49
C LYS A 69 9.54 -6.70 1.54
N THR A 70 8.74 -6.69 2.59
CA THR A 70 8.86 -5.68 3.62
C THR A 70 10.14 -5.88 4.41
N PRO A 71 10.97 -4.84 4.57
CA PRO A 71 12.21 -4.97 5.33
C PRO A 71 11.95 -5.39 6.77
N ALA A 72 12.89 -6.13 7.34
CA ALA A 72 12.74 -6.67 8.69
C ALA A 72 12.56 -5.56 9.74
N GLY A 73 13.19 -4.41 9.54
CA GLY A 73 13.09 -3.31 10.48
C GLY A 73 11.83 -2.48 10.37
N ALA A 74 11.00 -2.71 9.35
CA ALA A 74 9.80 -1.92 9.17
C ALA A 74 8.68 -2.46 10.04
N ILE A 75 7.99 -1.56 10.71
CA ILE A 75 6.84 -1.91 11.54
C ILE A 75 5.65 -2.28 10.66
N LYS A 76 5.46 -1.50 9.59
CA LYS A 76 4.39 -1.71 8.64
C LYS A 76 4.85 -1.30 7.25
N ALA A 77 4.19 -1.86 6.25
CA ALA A 77 4.36 -1.43 4.87
C ALA A 77 3.00 -1.12 4.30
N LEU A 78 2.86 0.10 3.79
CA LEU A 78 1.61 0.56 3.19
C LEU A 78 1.83 0.78 1.70
N ALA A 79 1.19 -0.04 0.89
CA ALA A 79 1.19 0.18 -0.56
C ALA A 79 0.15 1.23 -0.92
N VAL A 80 0.53 2.13 -1.80
CA VAL A 80 -0.36 3.18 -2.32
C VAL A 80 -0.49 2.97 -3.81
N VAL A 81 -1.70 2.78 -4.29
CA VAL A 81 -1.96 2.51 -5.71
C VAL A 81 -3.09 3.39 -6.21
N GLU A 82 -3.16 3.55 -7.53
CA GLU A 82 -4.26 4.24 -8.18
C GLU A 82 -4.95 3.31 -9.16
N VAL A 83 -5.23 2.10 -8.72
CA VAL A 83 -5.98 1.13 -9.50
C VAL A 83 -7.14 0.63 -8.67
N ASP A 84 -8.17 0.14 -9.36
CA ASP A 84 -9.37 -0.35 -8.68
C ASP A 84 -9.08 -1.72 -8.08
N LEU A 85 -9.34 -1.85 -6.77
CA LEU A 85 -9.06 -3.06 -6.02
C LEU A 85 -10.35 -3.82 -5.71
N PHE A 86 -10.23 -5.14 -5.57
CA PHE A 86 -11.36 -5.96 -5.15
C PHE A 86 -10.89 -7.13 -4.29
N ILE A 87 -11.83 -7.68 -3.54
CA ILE A 87 -11.75 -9.03 -2.99
C ILE A 87 -12.97 -9.80 -3.49
N PRO A 88 -12.91 -11.15 -3.58
CA PRO A 88 -13.95 -11.89 -4.29
C PRO A 88 -15.38 -11.67 -3.81
N ILE A 89 -15.58 -11.36 -2.54
CA ILE A 89 -16.92 -11.20 -1.97
C ILE A 89 -17.46 -9.77 -2.11
N LEU A 90 -16.64 -8.83 -2.60
CA LEU A 90 -17.05 -7.43 -2.74
C LEU A 90 -16.77 -6.93 -4.15
N THR A 91 -17.60 -5.99 -4.61
CA THR A 91 -17.41 -5.43 -5.95
C THR A 91 -16.15 -4.57 -6.04
N HIS A 92 -15.78 -3.93 -4.96
CA HIS A 92 -14.52 -3.17 -4.89
C HIS A 92 -14.18 -2.91 -3.43
N VAL A 93 -12.92 -2.58 -3.19
CA VAL A 93 -12.47 -2.14 -1.87
C VAL A 93 -11.56 -0.93 -2.04
N TYR A 94 -11.54 -0.05 -1.05
CA TYR A 94 -10.59 1.07 -1.02
C TYR A 94 -9.23 0.64 -0.50
N GLY A 95 -9.19 -0.48 0.22
CA GLY A 95 -7.95 -0.99 0.76
C GLY A 95 -8.18 -2.28 1.51
N GLU A 96 -7.07 -2.85 1.97
CA GLU A 96 -7.09 -4.09 2.72
C GLU A 96 -5.86 -4.11 3.63
N ALA A 97 -5.98 -4.73 4.80
CA ALA A 97 -4.85 -4.89 5.71
C ALA A 97 -4.80 -6.33 6.18
N GLN A 98 -3.58 -6.83 6.39
CA GLN A 98 -3.40 -8.17 6.93
C GLN A 98 -3.64 -8.15 8.43
N LEU A 99 -4.51 -9.03 8.90
CA LEU A 99 -4.71 -9.24 10.33
C LEU A 99 -3.47 -9.93 10.89
N GLY A 100 -2.87 -9.29 11.88
CA GLY A 100 -1.66 -9.86 12.49
C GLY A 100 -0.41 -9.72 11.64
N GLY A 101 -0.52 -9.15 10.44
CA GLY A 101 0.61 -8.93 9.57
C GLY A 101 0.99 -7.47 9.50
N ARG A 102 1.99 -7.16 8.65
CA ARG A 102 2.50 -5.81 8.54
C ARG A 102 2.05 -5.09 7.27
N ALA A 103 1.50 -5.80 6.31
CA ALA A 103 1.20 -5.22 5.00
C ALA A 103 -0.22 -4.68 4.95
N CYS A 104 -0.36 -3.53 4.31
CA CYS A 104 -1.66 -2.96 3.98
C CYS A 104 -1.56 -2.22 2.65
N ILE A 105 -2.70 -1.97 2.03
CA ILE A 105 -2.76 -1.32 0.73
C ILE A 105 -3.97 -0.39 0.71
N VAL A 106 -3.80 0.76 0.09
CA VAL A 106 -4.90 1.68 -0.18
C VAL A 106 -4.87 2.09 -1.64
N SER A 107 -6.06 2.25 -2.21
CA SER A 107 -6.22 2.80 -3.55
C SER A 107 -6.90 4.15 -3.45
N THR A 108 -6.40 5.11 -4.20
CA THR A 108 -6.98 6.45 -4.22
C THR A 108 -7.84 6.68 -5.44
N ILE A 109 -7.98 5.68 -6.32
CA ILE A 109 -8.65 5.89 -7.60
C ILE A 109 -10.11 6.30 -7.41
N ARG A 110 -10.81 5.68 -6.47
CA ARG A 110 -12.24 5.99 -6.26
C ARG A 110 -12.48 7.19 -5.38
N LEU A 111 -11.44 7.67 -4.69
CA LEU A 111 -11.56 8.87 -3.88
C LEU A 111 -11.77 10.10 -4.77
N ASN A 112 -11.12 10.11 -5.93
CA ASN A 112 -11.29 11.21 -6.87
C ASN A 112 -12.68 11.23 -7.48
N GLU A 113 -13.27 10.06 -7.70
CA GLU A 113 -14.62 9.97 -8.26
C GLU A 113 -15.67 10.50 -7.30
N GLY A 114 -15.42 10.39 -6.01
CA GLY A 114 -16.37 10.84 -5.01
C GLY A 114 -16.51 12.35 -4.91
N HIS A 115 -15.69 13.08 -5.64
CA HIS A 115 -15.71 14.55 -5.59
C HIS A 115 -16.32 15.17 -6.84
N SER A 116 -16.96 14.38 -7.64
CA SER A 116 -17.59 14.91 -8.85
C SER A 116 -18.77 15.81 -8.54
#